data_663f8b959647a0a21744a03e8c50ac1c
#
_entry.id   663f8b959647a0a21744a03e8c50ac1c
#
_cell.length_a   1.000
_cell.length_b   1.000
_cell.length_c   1.000
_cell.angle_alpha   90.00
_cell.angle_beta   90.00
_cell.angle_gamma   90.00
#
_symmetry.space_group_name_H-M   'P 1'
#
loop_
_entity.id
_entity.type
_entity.pdbx_description
1 polymer ?
#
loop_
_entity_poly.entity_id
_entity_poly.type
_entity_poly.pdbx_seq_one_letter_code
_entity_poly.pdbx_strand_id
1 'polypeptide(L)'
;MYRIVRTEPLNPSVTRMSIEAPLVARKVQPGQFIILRVEENGERIPLTVAGYDREAGTVDIIFQIVGATTEKLNHKQQGESIPDFVGPLGKPTETEGLQRVAVIGGGVGCAIAFPVAKKLFEQGCEVDAVAGFRSKDLVILEDEFRANSTNFVPVSDDGSWGEKGLVTDALKKLIDSGREYDQVIAIGPLIMMKFVCRLTKEYGIKTVVSMNPIMIDGTGMCGCCRLTVGGKMKFACVDGPDFDGHQVDFDEAMARCAAYKPFEAKAREAACNLFSMEVK
;
A
#
# COMPACT_ATOMS: atom_id res chain seq x y z
N MET A 1 -7.12 23.18 -5.93
CA MET A 1 -6.66 22.23 -6.96
C MET A 1 -5.22 21.86 -6.68
N TYR A 2 -4.85 20.60 -6.92
CA TYR A 2 -3.54 20.03 -6.65
C TYR A 2 -2.87 19.65 -7.95
N ARG A 3 -1.74 20.28 -8.28
CA ARG A 3 -1.06 20.12 -9.56
C ARG A 3 -0.26 18.81 -9.58
N ILE A 4 -0.34 18.09 -10.69
CA ILE A 4 0.49 16.93 -10.98
C ILE A 4 1.82 17.44 -11.54
N VAL A 5 2.92 17.18 -10.83
CA VAL A 5 4.27 17.65 -11.21
C VAL A 5 5.09 16.58 -11.94
N ARG A 6 4.72 15.32 -11.77
CA ARG A 6 5.36 14.17 -12.45
C ARG A 6 4.37 13.04 -12.59
N THR A 7 4.44 12.34 -13.71
CA THR A 7 3.76 11.05 -13.94
C THR A 7 4.77 10.09 -14.54
N GLU A 8 4.84 8.87 -14.00
CA GLU A 8 5.80 7.85 -14.39
C GLU A 8 5.14 6.47 -14.33
N PRO A 9 4.95 5.78 -15.46
CA PRO A 9 4.54 4.38 -15.47
C PRO A 9 5.68 3.52 -14.93
N LEU A 10 5.44 2.75 -13.87
CA LEU A 10 6.39 1.79 -13.29
C LEU A 10 6.32 0.43 -13.98
N ASN A 11 5.11 0.05 -14.40
CA ASN A 11 4.84 -1.11 -15.25
C ASN A 11 3.49 -0.89 -15.97
N PRO A 12 3.00 -1.82 -16.83
CA PRO A 12 1.76 -1.62 -17.59
C PRO A 12 0.49 -1.38 -16.76
N SER A 13 0.53 -1.68 -15.46
CA SER A 13 -0.63 -1.58 -14.56
C SER A 13 -0.43 -0.68 -13.34
N VAL A 14 0.76 -0.12 -13.16
CA VAL A 14 1.11 0.67 -11.97
C VAL A 14 1.78 1.98 -12.38
N THR A 15 1.28 3.08 -11.85
CA THR A 15 1.81 4.43 -12.10
C THR A 15 2.23 5.10 -10.80
N ARG A 16 3.39 5.78 -10.83
CA ARG A 16 3.81 6.75 -9.82
C ARG A 16 3.40 8.14 -10.27
N MET A 17 2.85 8.92 -9.37
CA MET A 17 2.48 10.30 -9.62
C MET A 17 2.92 11.17 -8.46
N SER A 18 3.62 12.29 -8.76
CA SER A 18 3.99 13.29 -7.77
C SER A 18 3.04 14.47 -7.85
N ILE A 19 2.50 14.88 -6.71
CA ILE A 19 1.46 15.90 -6.61
C ILE A 19 1.95 17.02 -5.69
N GLU A 20 1.81 18.27 -6.13
CA GLU A 20 2.11 19.45 -5.34
C GLU A 20 1.08 19.62 -4.23
N ALA A 21 1.48 19.30 -3.00
CA ALA A 21 0.64 19.32 -1.80
C ALA A 21 1.48 19.69 -0.55
N PRO A 22 1.99 20.93 -0.45
CA PRO A 22 3.00 21.31 0.56
C PRO A 22 2.50 21.16 2.00
N LEU A 23 1.22 21.35 2.26
CA LEU A 23 0.66 21.16 3.61
C LEU A 23 0.64 19.69 4.03
N VAL A 24 0.44 18.78 3.08
CA VAL A 24 0.50 17.34 3.31
C VAL A 24 1.96 16.90 3.42
N ALA A 25 2.82 17.28 2.46
CA ALA A 25 4.22 16.91 2.40
C ALA A 25 4.97 17.26 3.70
N ARG A 26 4.67 18.42 4.30
CA ARG A 26 5.29 18.87 5.54
C ARG A 26 5.03 17.97 6.75
N LYS A 27 3.88 17.29 6.81
CA LYS A 27 3.41 16.56 8.00
C LYS A 27 3.34 15.05 7.82
N VAL A 28 3.25 14.57 6.59
CA VAL A 28 3.05 13.16 6.32
C VAL A 28 4.23 12.31 6.79
N GLN A 29 3.91 11.10 7.25
CA GLN A 29 4.85 10.07 7.67
C GLN A 29 4.50 8.73 7.00
N PRO A 30 5.47 7.78 6.89
CA PRO A 30 5.22 6.44 6.38
C PRO A 30 4.03 5.75 7.07
N GLY A 31 3.25 5.00 6.30
CA GLY A 31 2.02 4.35 6.75
C GLY A 31 0.76 5.22 6.64
N GLN A 32 0.90 6.54 6.53
CA GLN A 32 -0.25 7.43 6.33
C GLN A 32 -0.68 7.47 4.87
N PHE A 33 -1.93 7.85 4.66
CA PHE A 33 -2.58 7.89 3.34
C PHE A 33 -3.23 9.26 3.10
N ILE A 34 -3.68 9.44 1.87
CA ILE A 34 -4.51 10.57 1.45
C ILE A 34 -5.81 10.04 0.86
N ILE A 35 -6.80 10.88 0.79
CA ILE A 35 -7.98 10.66 -0.04
C ILE A 35 -7.98 11.70 -1.15
N LEU A 36 -8.09 11.23 -2.39
CA LEU A 36 -8.19 12.09 -3.56
C LEU A 36 -9.50 11.88 -4.31
N ARG A 37 -9.82 12.85 -5.12
CA ARG A 37 -10.91 12.83 -6.09
C ARG A 37 -10.38 13.37 -7.41
N VAL A 38 -10.60 12.64 -8.50
CA VAL A 38 -10.01 12.96 -9.82
C VAL A 38 -10.81 14.04 -10.56
N GLU A 39 -12.12 14.07 -10.35
CA GLU A 39 -13.09 14.98 -10.97
C GLU A 39 -14.06 15.51 -9.92
N GLU A 40 -14.74 16.65 -10.17
CA GLU A 40 -15.67 17.26 -9.21
C GLU A 40 -16.79 16.33 -8.75
N ASN A 41 -17.31 15.53 -9.68
CA ASN A 41 -18.36 14.53 -9.40
C ASN A 41 -17.80 13.10 -9.29
N GLY A 42 -16.47 12.97 -9.13
CA GLY A 42 -15.78 11.67 -9.05
C GLY A 42 -15.86 11.04 -7.68
N GLU A 43 -15.53 9.76 -7.64
CA GLU A 43 -15.39 9.00 -6.39
C GLU A 43 -14.17 9.47 -5.59
N ARG A 44 -14.26 9.32 -4.29
CA ARG A 44 -13.15 9.53 -3.36
C ARG A 44 -12.45 8.20 -3.14
N ILE A 45 -11.15 8.15 -3.38
CA ILE A 45 -10.36 6.94 -3.17
C ILE A 45 -9.18 7.20 -2.21
N PRO A 46 -8.89 6.26 -1.31
CA PRO A 46 -7.71 6.32 -0.45
C PRO A 46 -6.49 5.81 -1.23
N LEU A 47 -5.37 6.52 -1.12
CA LEU A 47 -4.08 6.05 -1.59
C LEU A 47 -3.02 6.32 -0.52
N THR A 48 -2.25 5.30 -0.19
CA THR A 48 -1.16 5.46 0.77
C THR A 48 -0.04 6.27 0.14
N VAL A 49 0.59 7.12 0.94
CA VAL A 49 1.71 7.93 0.50
C VAL A 49 2.95 7.05 0.32
N ALA A 50 3.46 7.01 -0.92
CA ALA A 50 4.63 6.23 -1.30
C ALA A 50 5.95 6.99 -1.13
N GLY A 51 5.88 8.31 -1.04
CA GLY A 51 7.03 9.18 -0.84
C GLY A 51 6.61 10.63 -0.66
N TYR A 52 7.54 11.46 -0.22
CA TYR A 52 7.32 12.91 -0.11
C TYR A 52 8.64 13.66 -0.13
N ASP A 53 8.58 14.88 -0.65
CA ASP A 53 9.67 15.85 -0.57
C ASP A 53 9.15 17.10 0.16
N ARG A 54 9.74 17.39 1.31
CA ARG A 54 9.32 18.52 2.16
C ARG A 54 9.76 19.88 1.61
N GLU A 55 10.88 19.93 0.90
CA GLU A 55 11.44 21.15 0.31
C GLU A 55 10.67 21.49 -0.98
N ALA A 56 10.48 20.52 -1.85
CA ALA A 56 9.68 20.69 -3.06
C ALA A 56 8.16 20.79 -2.77
N GLY A 57 7.70 20.38 -1.58
CA GLY A 57 6.29 20.37 -1.20
C GLY A 57 5.47 19.34 -1.99
N THR A 58 6.07 18.23 -2.39
CA THR A 58 5.42 17.20 -3.19
C THR A 58 5.15 15.91 -2.40
N VAL A 59 4.12 15.20 -2.83
CA VAL A 59 3.73 13.90 -2.28
C VAL A 59 3.63 12.91 -3.44
N ASP A 60 4.29 11.77 -3.29
CA ASP A 60 4.23 10.68 -4.26
C ASP A 60 3.16 9.68 -3.86
N ILE A 61 2.33 9.33 -4.83
CA ILE A 61 1.40 8.21 -4.77
C ILE A 61 1.79 7.19 -5.84
N ILE A 62 1.67 5.91 -5.50
CA ILE A 62 1.82 4.80 -6.45
C ILE A 62 0.51 4.02 -6.41
N PHE A 63 -0.12 3.86 -7.54
CA PHE A 63 -1.42 3.21 -7.63
C PHE A 63 -1.47 2.21 -8.77
N GLN A 64 -2.25 1.16 -8.56
CA GLN A 64 -2.56 0.18 -9.57
C GLN A 64 -3.86 0.56 -10.30
N ILE A 65 -3.87 0.40 -11.61
CA ILE A 65 -5.03 0.66 -12.46
C ILE A 65 -5.98 -0.54 -12.34
N VAL A 66 -6.92 -0.46 -11.39
CA VAL A 66 -7.85 -1.58 -11.08
C VAL A 66 -9.32 -1.24 -11.26
N GLY A 67 -9.68 0.05 -11.26
CA GLY A 67 -11.06 0.52 -11.33
C GLY A 67 -11.20 1.79 -12.16
N ALA A 68 -12.44 2.25 -12.36
CA ALA A 68 -12.75 3.43 -13.17
C ALA A 68 -12.00 4.68 -12.70
N THR A 69 -11.92 4.92 -11.39
CA THR A 69 -11.27 6.11 -10.84
C THR A 69 -9.75 6.07 -11.04
N THR A 70 -9.10 4.92 -10.84
CA THR A 70 -7.66 4.78 -11.10
C THR A 70 -7.33 4.81 -12.59
N GLU A 71 -8.23 4.35 -13.45
CA GLU A 71 -8.12 4.52 -14.91
C GLU A 71 -8.13 6.01 -15.30
N LYS A 72 -9.11 6.77 -14.82
CA LYS A 72 -9.19 8.23 -15.02
C LYS A 72 -7.96 8.96 -14.48
N LEU A 73 -7.48 8.57 -13.30
CA LEU A 73 -6.28 9.16 -12.71
C LEU A 73 -5.04 8.90 -13.60
N ASN A 74 -4.93 7.69 -14.15
CA ASN A 74 -3.81 7.32 -15.02
C ASN A 74 -3.78 8.11 -16.34
N HIS A 75 -4.92 8.61 -16.82
CA HIS A 75 -4.99 9.48 -18.01
C HIS A 75 -4.57 10.92 -17.73
N LYS A 76 -4.49 11.33 -16.47
CA LYS A 76 -4.00 12.65 -16.09
C LYS A 76 -2.52 12.82 -16.39
N GLN A 77 -2.17 13.96 -16.99
CA GLN A 77 -0.81 14.29 -17.42
C GLN A 77 -0.12 15.26 -16.46
N GLN A 78 1.18 15.30 -16.54
CA GLN A 78 1.98 16.34 -15.88
C GLN A 78 1.48 17.73 -16.27
N GLY A 79 1.29 18.61 -15.30
CA GLY A 79 0.76 19.97 -15.46
C GLY A 79 -0.74 20.09 -15.25
N GLU A 80 -1.49 19.01 -15.36
CA GLU A 80 -2.91 18.98 -14.98
C GLU A 80 -3.10 19.01 -13.46
N SER A 81 -4.34 19.16 -13.01
CA SER A 81 -4.67 19.23 -11.59
C SER A 81 -5.83 18.28 -11.24
N ILE A 82 -5.86 17.88 -9.98
CA ILE A 82 -6.98 17.17 -9.35
C ILE A 82 -7.66 18.09 -8.32
N PRO A 83 -8.99 17.99 -8.16
CA PRO A 83 -9.74 18.91 -7.29
C PRO A 83 -9.43 18.71 -5.81
N ASP A 84 -9.37 17.46 -5.34
CA ASP A 84 -9.18 17.15 -3.92
C ASP A 84 -7.99 16.22 -3.69
N PHE A 85 -7.21 16.58 -2.65
CA PHE A 85 -6.10 15.79 -2.11
C PHE A 85 -6.01 16.04 -0.60
N VAL A 86 -6.69 15.21 0.17
CA VAL A 86 -6.91 15.41 1.60
C VAL A 86 -6.00 14.50 2.40
N GLY A 87 -5.20 15.06 3.29
CA GLY A 87 -4.28 14.31 4.15
C GLY A 87 -3.34 15.22 4.95
N PRO A 88 -2.38 14.62 5.68
CA PRO A 88 -2.25 13.18 5.90
C PRO A 88 -3.39 12.62 6.77
N LEU A 89 -3.82 11.41 6.46
CA LEU A 89 -4.85 10.67 7.17
C LEU A 89 -4.28 9.39 7.76
N GLY A 90 -4.97 8.83 8.74
CA GLY A 90 -4.51 7.66 9.47
C GLY A 90 -3.34 7.93 10.42
N LYS A 91 -2.95 6.91 11.16
CA LYS A 91 -1.79 6.95 12.04
C LYS A 91 -0.53 6.55 11.26
N PRO A 92 0.62 7.14 11.55
CA PRO A 92 1.89 6.68 10.99
C PRO A 92 2.23 5.29 11.52
N THR A 93 2.96 4.50 10.74
CA THR A 93 3.52 3.22 11.21
C THR A 93 4.49 3.47 12.37
N GLU A 94 4.32 2.73 13.45
CA GLU A 94 5.24 2.79 14.59
C GLU A 94 6.56 2.10 14.24
N THR A 95 7.66 2.84 14.33
CA THR A 95 9.00 2.36 13.98
C THR A 95 10.01 2.54 15.11
N GLU A 96 9.63 3.19 16.21
CA GLU A 96 10.54 3.52 17.30
C GLU A 96 10.92 2.28 18.14
N GLY A 97 12.18 2.18 18.52
CA GLY A 97 12.69 1.13 19.41
C GLY A 97 12.85 -0.24 18.76
N LEU A 98 12.57 -0.40 17.48
CA LEU A 98 12.76 -1.64 16.74
C LEU A 98 14.21 -1.78 16.27
N GLN A 99 14.80 -2.96 16.45
CA GLN A 99 16.18 -3.26 16.08
C GLN A 99 16.25 -4.15 14.84
N ARG A 100 15.36 -5.14 14.71
CA ARG A 100 15.30 -6.01 13.54
C ARG A 100 13.85 -6.25 13.11
N VAL A 101 13.54 -5.92 11.88
CA VAL A 101 12.19 -5.99 11.32
C VAL A 101 12.20 -6.70 9.97
N ALA A 102 11.23 -7.61 9.75
CA ALA A 102 10.93 -8.08 8.41
C ALA A 102 9.77 -7.26 7.82
N VAL A 103 10.01 -6.61 6.69
CA VAL A 103 9.00 -5.86 5.94
C VAL A 103 8.59 -6.64 4.71
N ILE A 104 7.34 -7.08 4.68
CA ILE A 104 6.79 -7.96 3.65
C ILE A 104 5.85 -7.17 2.75
N GLY A 105 6.23 -6.98 1.50
CA GLY A 105 5.42 -6.33 0.47
C GLY A 105 4.84 -7.33 -0.54
N GLY A 106 3.59 -7.17 -0.95
CA GLY A 106 2.97 -7.99 -1.99
C GLY A 106 2.33 -7.16 -3.09
N GLY A 107 2.77 -7.33 -4.34
CA GLY A 107 2.29 -6.59 -5.50
C GLY A 107 2.42 -5.07 -5.28
N VAL A 108 1.36 -4.30 -5.57
CA VAL A 108 1.36 -2.85 -5.32
C VAL A 108 1.55 -2.49 -3.84
N GLY A 109 1.33 -3.41 -2.90
CA GLY A 109 1.64 -3.21 -1.49
C GLY A 109 3.12 -2.91 -1.22
N CYS A 110 4.02 -3.28 -2.12
CA CYS A 110 5.43 -2.89 -2.06
C CYS A 110 5.62 -1.36 -2.09
N ALA A 111 4.76 -0.63 -2.79
CA ALA A 111 4.78 0.84 -2.82
C ALA A 111 4.48 1.46 -1.44
N ILE A 112 3.72 0.75 -0.62
CA ILE A 112 3.35 1.16 0.74
C ILE A 112 4.39 0.66 1.75
N ALA A 113 4.92 -0.54 1.54
CA ALA A 113 5.93 -1.15 2.40
C ALA A 113 7.29 -0.42 2.30
N PHE A 114 7.62 0.09 1.11
CA PHE A 114 8.91 0.76 0.88
C PHE A 114 9.18 1.97 1.79
N PRO A 115 8.28 2.98 1.93
CA PRO A 115 8.55 4.12 2.82
C PRO A 115 8.74 3.70 4.28
N VAL A 116 8.09 2.62 4.72
CA VAL A 116 8.25 2.07 6.07
C VAL A 116 9.62 1.40 6.21
N ALA A 117 10.01 0.55 5.25
CA ALA A 117 11.32 -0.10 5.22
C ALA A 117 12.46 0.92 5.20
N LYS A 118 12.34 1.95 4.35
CA LYS A 118 13.30 3.05 4.26
C LYS A 118 13.46 3.78 5.59
N LYS A 119 12.35 4.16 6.23
CA LYS A 119 12.39 4.86 7.52
C LYS A 119 13.06 4.02 8.60
N LEU A 120 12.74 2.72 8.70
CA LEU A 120 13.38 1.79 9.62
C LEU A 120 14.90 1.70 9.36
N PHE A 121 15.29 1.52 8.11
CA PHE A 121 16.68 1.43 7.70
C PHE A 121 17.47 2.73 8.01
N GLU A 122 16.89 3.90 7.72
CA GLU A 122 17.47 5.21 8.06
C GLU A 122 17.62 5.44 9.58
N GLN A 123 16.79 4.77 10.40
CA GLN A 123 16.90 4.79 11.86
C GLN A 123 17.95 3.79 12.40
N GLY A 124 18.63 3.03 11.53
CA GLY A 124 19.64 2.03 11.91
C GLY A 124 19.06 0.67 12.28
N CYS A 125 17.78 0.42 12.02
CA CYS A 125 17.17 -0.89 12.18
C CYS A 125 17.69 -1.87 11.11
N GLU A 126 17.95 -3.13 11.47
CA GLU A 126 18.18 -4.19 10.50
C GLU A 126 16.86 -4.56 9.81
N VAL A 127 16.77 -4.28 8.51
CA VAL A 127 15.56 -4.51 7.71
C VAL A 127 15.76 -5.66 6.73
N ASP A 128 15.01 -6.74 6.92
CA ASP A 128 14.86 -7.78 5.90
C ASP A 128 13.60 -7.46 5.08
N ALA A 129 13.79 -6.95 3.86
CA ALA A 129 12.68 -6.64 2.97
C ALA A 129 12.38 -7.82 2.04
N VAL A 130 11.17 -8.34 2.09
CA VAL A 130 10.67 -9.38 1.20
C VAL A 130 9.64 -8.77 0.26
N ALA A 131 9.93 -8.74 -1.03
CA ALA A 131 9.00 -8.23 -2.04
C ALA A 131 8.51 -9.38 -2.93
N GLY A 132 7.18 -9.56 -2.98
CA GLY A 132 6.55 -10.63 -3.75
C GLY A 132 5.69 -10.11 -4.89
N PHE A 133 5.89 -10.68 -6.08
CA PHE A 133 5.10 -10.39 -7.28
C PHE A 133 4.68 -11.69 -7.98
N ARG A 134 3.70 -11.62 -8.87
CA ARG A 134 3.32 -12.79 -9.68
C ARG A 134 4.38 -13.15 -10.70
N SER A 135 4.98 -12.12 -11.32
CA SER A 135 5.97 -12.24 -12.39
C SER A 135 6.86 -11.00 -12.46
N LYS A 136 7.97 -11.10 -13.19
CA LYS A 136 8.98 -10.04 -13.34
C LYS A 136 8.44 -8.74 -13.92
N ASP A 137 7.51 -8.81 -14.86
CA ASP A 137 6.90 -7.65 -15.52
C ASP A 137 6.04 -6.78 -14.60
N LEU A 138 5.69 -7.29 -13.41
CA LEU A 138 4.93 -6.58 -12.39
C LEU A 138 5.81 -5.94 -11.29
N VAL A 139 7.12 -6.19 -11.32
CA VAL A 139 8.05 -5.70 -10.29
C VAL A 139 8.13 -4.19 -10.29
N ILE A 140 8.09 -3.61 -9.09
CA ILE A 140 8.28 -2.18 -8.84
C ILE A 140 9.29 -1.99 -7.69
N LEU A 141 10.02 -0.88 -7.71
CA LEU A 141 10.86 -0.40 -6.59
C LEU A 141 11.99 -1.37 -6.18
N GLU A 142 12.49 -2.22 -7.10
CA GLU A 142 13.57 -3.17 -6.76
C GLU A 142 14.83 -2.46 -6.28
N ASP A 143 15.30 -1.46 -7.02
CA ASP A 143 16.53 -0.74 -6.70
C ASP A 143 16.38 0.06 -5.40
N GLU A 144 15.21 0.64 -5.19
CA GLU A 144 14.90 1.38 -3.97
C GLU A 144 14.92 0.47 -2.73
N PHE A 145 14.35 -0.73 -2.81
CA PHE A 145 14.41 -1.70 -1.71
C PHE A 145 15.84 -2.18 -1.47
N ARG A 146 16.61 -2.48 -2.52
CA ARG A 146 18.01 -2.89 -2.38
C ARG A 146 18.86 -1.83 -1.69
N ALA A 147 18.64 -0.56 -2.00
CA ALA A 147 19.37 0.55 -1.41
C ALA A 147 18.94 0.89 0.04
N ASN A 148 17.76 0.47 0.47
CA ASN A 148 17.17 0.86 1.75
C ASN A 148 16.72 -0.34 2.60
N SER A 149 17.45 -1.45 2.53
CA SER A 149 17.29 -2.60 3.41
C SER A 149 18.63 -3.27 3.68
N THR A 150 18.73 -3.95 4.81
CA THR A 150 19.93 -4.73 5.17
C THR A 150 20.02 -5.99 4.30
N ASN A 151 18.88 -6.60 4.02
CA ASN A 151 18.77 -7.75 3.15
C ASN A 151 17.49 -7.63 2.31
N PHE A 152 17.59 -7.87 1.01
CA PHE A 152 16.45 -7.84 0.11
C PHE A 152 16.22 -9.21 -0.51
N VAL A 153 15.01 -9.73 -0.32
CA VAL A 153 14.58 -11.05 -0.80
C VAL A 153 13.48 -10.89 -1.84
N PRO A 154 13.83 -10.92 -3.13
CA PRO A 154 12.86 -10.90 -4.22
C PRO A 154 12.20 -12.28 -4.39
N VAL A 155 10.87 -12.29 -4.59
CA VAL A 155 10.08 -13.52 -4.76
C VAL A 155 9.08 -13.35 -5.89
N SER A 156 8.95 -14.35 -6.76
CA SER A 156 7.86 -14.39 -7.75
C SER A 156 7.16 -15.74 -7.79
N ASP A 157 5.84 -15.71 -8.03
CA ASP A 157 5.02 -16.94 -8.07
C ASP A 157 5.48 -17.87 -9.19
N ASP A 158 5.83 -17.32 -10.36
CA ASP A 158 6.26 -18.07 -11.55
C ASP A 158 7.77 -18.39 -11.61
N GLY A 159 8.57 -17.74 -10.74
CA GLY A 159 10.04 -17.89 -10.71
C GLY A 159 10.76 -17.07 -11.77
N SER A 160 10.10 -16.12 -12.43
CA SER A 160 10.71 -15.24 -13.43
C SER A 160 11.59 -14.13 -12.82
N TRP A 161 11.50 -13.93 -11.49
CA TRP A 161 12.26 -12.93 -10.74
C TRP A 161 12.50 -13.40 -9.30
N GLY A 162 13.76 -13.36 -8.87
CA GLY A 162 14.14 -13.78 -7.53
C GLY A 162 13.90 -15.27 -7.27
N GLU A 163 13.49 -15.60 -6.04
CA GLU A 163 13.12 -16.95 -5.68
C GLU A 163 11.71 -17.29 -6.16
N LYS A 164 11.51 -18.52 -6.65
CA LYS A 164 10.16 -19.02 -6.95
C LYS A 164 9.44 -19.41 -5.67
N GLY A 165 8.25 -18.86 -5.44
CA GLY A 165 7.42 -19.18 -4.28
C GLY A 165 6.62 -17.99 -3.78
N LEU A 166 6.14 -18.10 -2.54
CA LEU A 166 5.36 -17.06 -1.89
C LEU A 166 6.22 -16.29 -0.85
N VAL A 167 5.81 -15.08 -0.52
CA VAL A 167 6.48 -14.27 0.52
C VAL A 167 6.50 -14.98 1.89
N THR A 168 5.51 -15.83 2.16
CA THR A 168 5.46 -16.67 3.36
C THR A 168 6.57 -17.71 3.40
N ASP A 169 6.93 -18.28 2.23
CA ASP A 169 8.00 -19.27 2.15
C ASP A 169 9.36 -18.61 2.39
N ALA A 170 9.56 -17.42 1.81
CA ALA A 170 10.76 -16.62 2.03
C ALA A 170 10.89 -16.18 3.50
N LEU A 171 9.82 -15.66 4.09
CA LEU A 171 9.81 -15.27 5.50
C LEU A 171 10.09 -16.48 6.40
N LYS A 172 9.48 -17.64 6.12
CA LYS A 172 9.73 -18.88 6.88
C LYS A 172 11.21 -19.28 6.80
N LYS A 173 11.83 -19.25 5.63
CA LYS A 173 13.26 -19.55 5.48
C LYS A 173 14.15 -18.61 6.30
N LEU A 174 13.82 -17.31 6.34
CA LEU A 174 14.55 -16.33 7.14
C LEU A 174 14.43 -16.65 8.63
N ILE A 175 13.24 -16.96 9.14
CA ILE A 175 13.01 -17.35 10.55
C ILE A 175 13.74 -18.66 10.86
N ASP A 176 13.60 -19.69 10.02
CA ASP A 176 14.24 -21.00 10.21
C ASP A 176 15.78 -20.92 10.13
N SER A 177 16.35 -19.89 9.49
CA SER A 177 17.80 -19.62 9.50
C SER A 177 18.31 -19.03 10.82
N GLY A 178 17.44 -18.85 11.82
CA GLY A 178 17.78 -18.32 13.14
C GLY A 178 17.68 -16.79 13.23
N ARG A 179 17.04 -16.11 12.28
CA ARG A 179 16.76 -14.68 12.39
C ARG A 179 15.63 -14.44 13.38
N GLU A 180 15.89 -13.62 14.37
CA GLU A 180 14.89 -13.16 15.34
C GLU A 180 14.42 -11.76 14.97
N TYR A 181 13.10 -11.53 14.97
CA TYR A 181 12.49 -10.25 14.63
C TYR A 181 11.71 -9.68 15.80
N ASP A 182 11.89 -8.38 16.08
CA ASP A 182 11.04 -7.64 17.01
C ASP A 182 9.61 -7.54 16.46
N GLN A 183 9.50 -7.41 15.13
CA GLN A 183 8.22 -7.26 14.45
C GLN A 183 8.31 -7.67 12.98
N VAL A 184 7.22 -8.22 12.47
CA VAL A 184 6.95 -8.37 11.05
C VAL A 184 5.91 -7.32 10.64
N ILE A 185 6.15 -6.60 9.54
CA ILE A 185 5.20 -5.66 8.95
C ILE A 185 4.80 -6.22 7.59
N ALA A 186 3.52 -6.54 7.39
CA ALA A 186 3.03 -7.12 6.16
C ALA A 186 2.00 -6.20 5.47
N ILE A 187 2.26 -5.88 4.20
CA ILE A 187 1.46 -4.94 3.42
C ILE A 187 1.20 -5.50 2.02
N GLY A 188 -0.06 -5.73 1.69
CA GLY A 188 -0.43 -6.29 0.38
C GLY A 188 -1.87 -6.84 0.36
N PRO A 189 -2.15 -7.82 -0.49
CA PRO A 189 -3.45 -8.47 -0.53
C PRO A 189 -3.86 -9.05 0.81
N LEU A 190 -5.15 -8.92 1.20
CA LEU A 190 -5.67 -9.41 2.48
C LEU A 190 -5.33 -10.89 2.73
N ILE A 191 -5.42 -11.72 1.69
CA ILE A 191 -5.09 -13.14 1.78
C ILE A 191 -3.61 -13.36 2.10
N MET A 192 -2.70 -12.57 1.51
CA MET A 192 -1.27 -12.63 1.82
C MET A 192 -1.02 -12.27 3.28
N MET A 193 -1.57 -11.14 3.74
CA MET A 193 -1.43 -10.68 5.11
C MET A 193 -1.97 -11.70 6.12
N LYS A 194 -3.12 -12.33 5.82
CA LYS A 194 -3.69 -13.42 6.61
C LYS A 194 -2.69 -14.58 6.79
N PHE A 195 -2.06 -15.03 5.70
CA PHE A 195 -1.10 -16.15 5.76
C PHE A 195 0.21 -15.76 6.43
N VAL A 196 0.70 -14.54 6.24
CA VAL A 196 1.87 -14.01 7.01
C VAL A 196 1.56 -14.01 8.48
N CYS A 197 0.40 -13.50 8.91
CA CYS A 197 -0.02 -13.51 10.32
C CYS A 197 -0.15 -14.93 10.90
N ARG A 198 -0.66 -15.87 10.10
CA ARG A 198 -0.76 -17.27 10.51
C ARG A 198 0.63 -17.86 10.78
N LEU A 199 1.55 -17.65 9.85
CA LEU A 199 2.94 -18.11 10.00
C LEU A 199 3.60 -17.49 11.25
N THR A 200 3.60 -16.16 11.35
CA THR A 200 4.29 -15.46 12.46
C THR A 200 3.70 -15.78 13.82
N LYS A 201 2.40 -16.12 13.89
CA LYS A 201 1.75 -16.55 15.12
C LYS A 201 2.33 -17.86 15.67
N GLU A 202 2.69 -18.80 14.78
CA GLU A 202 3.33 -20.07 15.16
C GLU A 202 4.71 -19.86 15.81
N TYR A 203 5.40 -18.78 15.40
CA TYR A 203 6.72 -18.39 15.94
C TYR A 203 6.63 -17.35 17.08
N GLY A 204 5.43 -16.89 17.43
CA GLY A 204 5.25 -15.88 18.49
C GLY A 204 5.77 -14.48 18.11
N ILE A 205 5.96 -14.18 16.83
CA ILE A 205 6.51 -12.90 16.36
C ILE A 205 5.38 -11.89 16.20
N LYS A 206 5.50 -10.72 16.85
CA LYS A 206 4.56 -9.61 16.69
C LYS A 206 4.41 -9.23 15.21
N THR A 207 3.20 -9.08 14.73
CA THR A 207 2.94 -8.79 13.33
C THR A 207 1.95 -7.65 13.17
N VAL A 208 2.36 -6.64 12.42
CA VAL A 208 1.53 -5.51 12.02
C VAL A 208 1.13 -5.65 10.56
N VAL A 209 -0.13 -5.36 10.26
CA VAL A 209 -0.67 -5.36 8.90
C VAL A 209 -1.30 -4.02 8.58
N SER A 210 -1.05 -3.52 7.37
CA SER A 210 -1.67 -2.27 6.90
C SER A 210 -2.95 -2.60 6.13
N MET A 211 -4.09 -2.31 6.77
CA MET A 211 -5.41 -2.67 6.25
C MET A 211 -5.91 -1.66 5.21
N ASN A 212 -6.47 -2.17 4.13
CA ASN A 212 -6.91 -1.42 2.95
C ASN A 212 -8.41 -1.58 2.63
N PRO A 213 -9.33 -1.39 3.60
CA PRO A 213 -10.75 -1.43 3.33
C PRO A 213 -11.19 -0.23 2.47
N ILE A 214 -12.42 -0.29 1.94
CA ILE A 214 -13.05 0.83 1.25
C ILE A 214 -13.13 2.04 2.21
N MET A 215 -12.60 3.18 1.77
CA MET A 215 -12.65 4.44 2.52
C MET A 215 -13.20 5.56 1.62
N ILE A 216 -14.12 6.36 2.16
CA ILE A 216 -14.75 7.48 1.43
C ILE A 216 -14.44 8.80 2.13
N ASP A 217 -14.65 8.87 3.44
CA ASP A 217 -14.52 10.10 4.22
C ASP A 217 -13.10 10.29 4.79
N GLY A 218 -12.55 9.26 5.43
CA GLY A 218 -11.20 9.30 6.02
C GLY A 218 -11.13 9.88 7.44
N THR A 219 -12.24 10.33 8.01
CA THR A 219 -12.30 10.98 9.34
C THR A 219 -13.06 10.17 10.41
N GLY A 220 -13.45 8.93 10.07
CA GLY A 220 -14.18 8.05 10.99
C GLY A 220 -15.71 8.24 11.01
N MET A 221 -16.25 9.18 10.24
CA MET A 221 -17.69 9.51 10.28
C MET A 221 -18.54 8.51 9.49
N CYS A 222 -18.13 8.11 8.28
CA CYS A 222 -18.99 7.31 7.40
C CYS A 222 -19.03 5.81 7.74
N GLY A 223 -18.07 5.31 8.50
CA GLY A 223 -18.00 3.90 8.91
C GLY A 223 -17.70 2.90 7.78
N CYS A 224 -17.40 3.34 6.55
CA CYS A 224 -17.11 2.44 5.43
C CYS A 224 -15.91 1.55 5.68
N CYS A 225 -14.87 2.08 6.33
CA CYS A 225 -13.61 1.40 6.60
C CYS A 225 -13.61 0.57 7.89
N ARG A 226 -14.78 0.24 8.44
CA ARG A 226 -14.87 -0.56 9.66
C ARG A 226 -14.38 -1.99 9.44
N LEU A 227 -13.71 -2.52 10.44
CA LEU A 227 -13.23 -3.91 10.51
C LEU A 227 -13.21 -4.35 11.97
N THR A 228 -13.18 -5.65 12.21
CA THR A 228 -13.08 -6.22 13.55
C THR A 228 -11.62 -6.54 13.89
N VAL A 229 -11.13 -6.00 15.01
CA VAL A 229 -9.79 -6.27 15.56
C VAL A 229 -9.91 -6.60 17.03
N GLY A 230 -9.48 -7.80 17.45
CA GLY A 230 -9.61 -8.27 18.83
C GLY A 230 -11.06 -8.31 19.31
N GLY A 231 -12.00 -8.68 18.44
CA GLY A 231 -13.44 -8.72 18.74
C GLY A 231 -14.10 -7.34 18.88
N LYS A 232 -13.38 -6.24 18.56
CA LYS A 232 -13.90 -4.87 18.65
C LYS A 232 -13.92 -4.22 17.27
N MET A 233 -14.99 -3.48 16.99
CA MET A 233 -15.07 -2.67 15.77
C MET A 233 -14.05 -1.53 15.83
N LYS A 234 -13.29 -1.37 14.74
CA LYS A 234 -12.31 -0.32 14.49
C LYS A 234 -12.59 0.35 13.15
N PHE A 235 -12.10 1.57 12.99
CA PHE A 235 -12.15 2.31 11.73
C PHE A 235 -10.74 2.50 11.21
N ALA A 236 -10.39 1.86 10.09
CA ALA A 236 -9.03 1.89 9.56
C ALA A 236 -8.51 3.30 9.28
N CYS A 237 -9.39 4.24 8.96
CA CYS A 237 -8.99 5.61 8.66
C CYS A 237 -8.57 6.46 9.87
N VAL A 238 -8.96 6.08 11.09
CA VAL A 238 -8.64 6.86 12.31
C VAL A 238 -7.96 6.01 13.40
N ASP A 239 -8.28 4.72 13.49
CA ASP A 239 -7.63 3.79 14.43
C ASP A 239 -6.36 3.18 13.85
N GLY A 240 -6.26 3.06 12.50
CA GLY A 240 -5.19 2.46 11.72
C GLY A 240 -4.53 3.45 10.75
N PRO A 241 -4.10 3.00 9.57
CA PRO A 241 -4.45 1.73 8.89
C PRO A 241 -3.74 0.48 9.45
N ASP A 242 -2.73 0.65 10.28
CA ASP A 242 -1.93 -0.43 10.83
C ASP A 242 -2.58 -1.02 12.09
N PHE A 243 -2.64 -2.36 12.13
CA PHE A 243 -3.23 -3.12 13.24
C PHE A 243 -2.40 -4.35 13.58
N ASP A 244 -2.57 -4.85 14.81
CA ASP A 244 -2.08 -6.17 15.21
C ASP A 244 -2.74 -7.25 14.34
N GLY A 245 -1.96 -7.81 13.41
CA GLY A 245 -2.44 -8.76 12.42
C GLY A 245 -2.98 -10.06 13.02
N HIS A 246 -2.54 -10.43 14.23
CA HIS A 246 -3.05 -11.61 14.92
C HIS A 246 -4.46 -11.43 15.50
N GLN A 247 -4.95 -10.18 15.54
CA GLN A 247 -6.26 -9.83 16.06
C GLN A 247 -7.27 -9.42 14.98
N VAL A 248 -6.81 -9.22 13.72
CA VAL A 248 -7.68 -8.84 12.61
C VAL A 248 -8.57 -10.00 12.17
N ASP A 249 -9.88 -9.74 12.01
CA ASP A 249 -10.79 -10.66 11.34
C ASP A 249 -10.66 -10.47 9.81
N PHE A 250 -9.74 -11.26 9.22
CA PHE A 250 -9.49 -11.23 7.78
C PHE A 250 -10.66 -11.77 6.95
N ASP A 251 -11.46 -12.68 7.50
CA ASP A 251 -12.59 -13.27 6.76
C ASP A 251 -13.71 -12.24 6.60
N GLU A 252 -14.03 -11.50 7.65
CA GLU A 252 -14.92 -10.34 7.57
C GLU A 252 -14.37 -9.30 6.58
N ALA A 253 -13.09 -8.93 6.71
CA ALA A 253 -12.47 -7.92 5.85
C ALA A 253 -12.53 -8.30 4.36
N MET A 254 -12.22 -9.56 4.02
CA MET A 254 -12.31 -10.07 2.64
C MET A 254 -13.75 -10.09 2.12
N ALA A 255 -14.71 -10.53 2.93
CA ALA A 255 -16.13 -10.54 2.56
C ALA A 255 -16.63 -9.12 2.24
N ARG A 256 -16.25 -8.13 3.07
CA ARG A 256 -16.62 -6.73 2.86
C ARG A 256 -16.00 -6.14 1.60
N CYS A 257 -14.73 -6.39 1.33
CA CYS A 257 -14.08 -5.94 0.10
C CYS A 257 -14.66 -6.60 -1.16
N ALA A 258 -15.22 -7.80 -1.05
CA ALA A 258 -15.83 -8.50 -2.18
C ALA A 258 -17.24 -7.97 -2.54
N ALA A 259 -17.93 -7.30 -1.61
CA ALA A 259 -19.35 -6.92 -1.75
C ALA A 259 -19.65 -6.03 -2.97
N TYR A 260 -18.71 -5.16 -3.36
CA TYR A 260 -18.90 -4.20 -4.45
C TYR A 260 -18.23 -4.59 -5.77
N LYS A 261 -17.45 -5.68 -5.82
CA LYS A 261 -16.74 -6.13 -7.02
C LYS A 261 -17.58 -6.19 -8.31
N PRO A 262 -18.84 -6.66 -8.30
CA PRO A 262 -19.67 -6.67 -9.52
C PRO A 262 -20.00 -5.27 -10.05
N PHE A 263 -20.15 -4.29 -9.16
CA PHE A 263 -20.42 -2.90 -9.51
C PHE A 263 -19.15 -2.20 -10.02
N GLU A 264 -18.02 -2.45 -9.38
CA GLU A 264 -16.70 -1.95 -9.79
C GLU A 264 -16.33 -2.44 -11.20
N ALA A 265 -16.58 -3.73 -11.50
CA ALA A 265 -16.35 -4.29 -12.83
C ALA A 265 -17.17 -3.58 -13.92
N LYS A 266 -18.47 -3.31 -13.68
CA LYS A 266 -19.32 -2.57 -14.60
C LYS A 266 -18.87 -1.13 -14.78
N ALA A 267 -18.51 -0.45 -13.69
CA ALA A 267 -18.03 0.93 -13.75
C ALA A 267 -16.72 1.05 -14.53
N ARG A 268 -15.81 0.09 -14.36
CA ARG A 268 -14.56 0.01 -15.12
C ARG A 268 -14.81 -0.20 -16.60
N GLU A 269 -15.67 -1.14 -16.98
CA GLU A 269 -16.03 -1.39 -18.38
C GLU A 269 -16.62 -0.13 -19.05
N ALA A 270 -17.49 0.59 -18.36
CA ALA A 270 -18.05 1.84 -18.85
C ALA A 270 -16.97 2.93 -19.05
N ALA A 271 -16.02 3.08 -18.12
CA ALA A 271 -14.91 4.02 -18.22
C ALA A 271 -13.98 3.67 -19.41
N CYS A 272 -13.58 2.41 -19.55
CA CYS A 272 -12.73 1.97 -20.65
C CYS A 272 -13.38 2.22 -22.02
N ASN A 273 -14.71 2.04 -22.14
CA ASN A 273 -15.44 2.30 -23.38
C ASN A 273 -15.47 3.81 -23.71
N LEU A 274 -15.62 4.69 -22.73
CA LEU A 274 -15.56 6.13 -22.93
C LEU A 274 -14.20 6.58 -23.47
N PHE A 275 -13.11 6.15 -22.86
CA PHE A 275 -11.75 6.48 -23.33
C PHE A 275 -11.44 5.96 -24.72
N SER A 276 -11.96 4.77 -25.08
CA SER A 276 -11.80 4.24 -26.44
C SER A 276 -12.57 5.04 -27.51
N MET A 277 -13.60 5.80 -27.12
CA MET A 277 -14.38 6.67 -28.02
C MET A 277 -13.76 8.06 -28.22
N GLU A 278 -13.05 8.57 -27.21
CA GLU A 278 -12.35 9.87 -27.27
C GLU A 278 -11.06 9.84 -28.11
N VAL A 279 -10.49 8.65 -28.36
CA VAL A 279 -9.27 8.45 -29.15
C VAL A 279 -9.56 8.30 -30.66
N LYS A 280 -10.81 8.33 -31.09
CA LYS A 280 -11.23 8.33 -32.50
C LYS A 280 -11.64 9.71 -32.95
#